data_3d88a0ffb1a88205494e2374206c78aa
#
_entry.id   3d88a0ffb1a88205494e2374206c78aa
#
_cell.length_a   1.000
_cell.length_b   1.000
_cell.length_c   1.000
_cell.angle_alpha   90.00
_cell.angle_beta   90.00
_cell.angle_gamma   90.00
#
_symmetry.space_group_name_H-M   'P 1'
#
loop_
_entity.id
_entity.type
_entity.pdbx_description
1 polymer ?
#
loop_
_entity_poly.entity_id
_entity_poly.type
_entity_poly.pdbx_seq_one_letter_code
_entity_poly.pdbx_strand_id
1 'polypeptide(L)'
;MVEESHSGIGLLEYPVYTKPQSWRGLDVPSVLMSGDHAKIERWRSDRSLERTTRRRPDIMSRIEPHMLSTRDREVIAAHGLLVCDDGLRRVEIRRAREEEAEAISELASRTFPLAVPDMIPSEAAQDFIRTGLNPEVFAKYLADEQARCFVACSGGSLIAYSLVFLNAPADMPRGNGKYPLDEHAAYLSKCYADLDVHGSGIAGALLEHTIDAVRQEGATQIVLGTHIYNERAQRFYRKHGFKKAGRRHFRLNDQVDASDVVMVRPEGV
;
A
#
# COMPACT_ATOMS: atom_id res chain seq x y z
N MET A 1 2.96 39.59 7.01
CA MET A 1 3.85 38.73 6.23
C MET A 1 2.95 37.71 5.54
N VAL A 2 2.83 37.80 4.24
CA VAL A 2 2.02 36.89 3.42
C VAL A 2 2.81 35.59 3.34
N GLU A 3 2.21 34.47 3.80
CA GLU A 3 2.80 33.12 3.65
C GLU A 3 2.75 32.72 2.17
N GLU A 4 3.79 33.07 1.42
CA GLU A 4 3.90 32.79 -0.02
C GLU A 4 4.51 31.42 -0.35
N SER A 5 4.61 30.49 0.61
CA SER A 5 5.38 29.24 0.39
C SER A 5 4.70 28.18 -0.49
N HIS A 6 3.41 28.29 -0.79
CA HIS A 6 2.68 27.37 -1.67
C HIS A 6 1.91 28.05 -2.80
N SER A 7 1.94 29.37 -2.87
CA SER A 7 1.27 30.14 -3.92
C SER A 7 1.88 29.96 -5.31
N GLY A 8 3.10 29.43 -5.42
CA GLY A 8 3.78 29.20 -6.71
C GLY A 8 3.16 28.10 -7.59
N ILE A 9 2.43 27.15 -7.02
CA ILE A 9 1.86 26.00 -7.77
C ILE A 9 0.37 26.18 -8.04
N GLY A 10 -0.29 27.21 -7.47
CA GLY A 10 -1.72 27.50 -7.72
C GLY A 10 -2.70 26.50 -7.13
N LEU A 11 -2.28 25.73 -6.10
CA LEU A 11 -3.16 24.77 -5.41
C LEU A 11 -4.30 25.45 -4.68
N LEU A 12 -5.42 24.73 -4.49
CA LEU A 12 -6.52 25.19 -3.62
C LEU A 12 -6.02 25.26 -2.17
N GLU A 13 -6.50 26.28 -1.46
CA GLU A 13 -6.19 26.47 -0.05
C GLU A 13 -6.67 25.28 0.81
N TYR A 14 -5.90 24.95 1.84
CA TYR A 14 -6.25 23.95 2.86
C TYR A 14 -7.45 24.41 3.70
N PRO A 15 -8.14 23.50 4.44
CA PRO A 15 -9.23 23.87 5.35
C PRO A 15 -8.73 24.78 6.48
N VAL A 16 -9.40 25.93 6.64
CA VAL A 16 -9.15 26.85 7.74
C VAL A 16 -10.17 26.59 8.86
N TYR A 17 -9.71 26.60 10.10
CA TYR A 17 -10.53 26.37 11.28
C TYR A 17 -10.56 27.62 12.18
N THR A 18 -11.74 27.88 12.77
CA THR A 18 -11.97 28.98 13.71
C THR A 18 -12.34 28.42 15.08
N LYS A 19 -12.34 29.25 16.11
CA LYS A 19 -12.85 28.88 17.43
C LYS A 19 -14.37 28.66 17.39
N PRO A 20 -14.94 27.78 18.25
CA PRO A 20 -14.27 26.96 19.28
C PRO A 20 -13.56 25.74 18.72
N GLN A 21 -12.68 25.10 19.52
CA GLN A 21 -11.90 23.90 19.16
C GLN A 21 -12.78 22.69 18.78
N SER A 22 -13.98 22.59 19.37
CA SER A 22 -15.00 21.58 19.05
C SER A 22 -16.33 22.26 18.80
N TRP A 23 -16.97 21.90 17.70
CA TRP A 23 -18.29 22.42 17.34
C TRP A 23 -19.18 21.32 16.78
N ARG A 24 -20.31 21.03 17.46
CA ARG A 24 -21.29 20.03 17.02
C ARG A 24 -20.69 18.64 16.70
N GLY A 25 -19.72 18.21 17.51
CA GLY A 25 -19.03 16.94 17.32
C GLY A 25 -17.93 16.95 16.25
N LEU A 26 -17.64 18.11 15.67
CA LEU A 26 -16.52 18.30 14.73
C LEU A 26 -15.38 19.00 15.46
N ASP A 27 -14.23 18.33 15.52
CA ASP A 27 -13.04 18.82 16.20
C ASP A 27 -12.03 19.40 15.22
N VAL A 28 -11.31 20.43 15.66
CA VAL A 28 -10.12 20.90 14.97
C VAL A 28 -9.06 19.79 15.02
N PRO A 29 -8.46 19.41 13.87
CA PRO A 29 -7.40 18.39 13.84
C PRO A 29 -6.31 18.66 14.87
N SER A 30 -5.99 17.66 15.69
CA SER A 30 -5.04 17.78 16.81
C SER A 30 -3.65 18.27 16.38
N VAL A 31 -3.21 17.94 15.15
CA VAL A 31 -1.96 18.43 14.57
C VAL A 31 -1.89 19.94 14.52
N LEU A 32 -3.01 20.64 14.26
CA LEU A 32 -3.05 22.12 14.19
C LEU A 32 -2.87 22.79 15.56
N MET A 33 -3.03 22.02 16.63
CA MET A 33 -2.88 22.49 18.01
C MET A 33 -1.59 21.98 18.67
N SER A 34 -0.78 21.20 17.95
CA SER A 34 0.43 20.57 18.48
C SER A 34 1.58 21.53 18.75
N GLY A 35 1.56 22.75 18.17
CA GLY A 35 2.70 23.68 18.19
C GLY A 35 3.86 23.24 17.30
N ASP A 36 3.79 22.08 16.65
CA ASP A 36 4.82 21.58 15.74
C ASP A 36 4.61 22.17 14.34
N HIS A 37 5.29 23.29 14.08
CA HIS A 37 5.11 24.02 12.82
C HIS A 37 5.40 23.16 11.58
N ALA A 38 6.38 22.27 11.63
CA ALA A 38 6.71 21.41 10.49
C ALA A 38 5.58 20.40 10.19
N LYS A 39 4.97 19.83 11.23
CA LYS A 39 3.81 18.94 11.06
C LYS A 39 2.57 19.71 10.59
N ILE A 40 2.36 20.92 11.10
CA ILE A 40 1.25 21.79 10.68
C ILE A 40 1.39 22.15 9.20
N GLU A 41 2.56 22.60 8.77
CA GLU A 41 2.82 22.90 7.35
C GLU A 41 2.63 21.67 6.47
N ARG A 42 3.17 20.51 6.88
CA ARG A 42 2.98 19.28 6.11
C ARG A 42 1.50 18.91 6.00
N TRP A 43 0.75 18.99 7.09
CA TRP A 43 -0.70 18.74 7.09
C TRP A 43 -1.44 19.69 6.15
N ARG A 44 -1.12 21.00 6.19
CA ARG A 44 -1.71 22.01 5.30
C ARG A 44 -1.45 21.68 3.83
N SER A 45 -0.21 21.34 3.51
CA SER A 45 0.20 20.93 2.15
C SER A 45 -0.55 19.66 1.70
N ASP A 46 -0.63 18.63 2.54
CA ASP A 46 -1.38 17.40 2.25
C ASP A 46 -2.85 17.70 1.96
N ARG A 47 -3.51 18.55 2.78
CA ARG A 47 -4.91 18.95 2.57
C ARG A 47 -5.13 19.79 1.32
N SER A 48 -4.18 20.66 0.99
CA SER A 48 -4.20 21.47 -0.22
C SER A 48 -4.12 20.57 -1.47
N LEU A 49 -3.17 19.65 -1.50
CA LEU A 49 -3.03 18.65 -2.57
C LEU A 49 -4.28 17.78 -2.71
N GLU A 50 -4.79 17.22 -1.61
CA GLU A 50 -6.01 16.42 -1.61
C GLU A 50 -7.20 17.19 -2.20
N ARG A 51 -7.44 18.41 -1.73
CA ARG A 51 -8.55 19.24 -2.22
C ARG A 51 -8.41 19.57 -3.70
N THR A 52 -7.19 19.90 -4.13
CA THR A 52 -6.91 20.23 -5.53
C THR A 52 -7.10 19.00 -6.42
N THR A 53 -6.55 17.85 -6.02
CA THR A 53 -6.69 16.58 -6.75
C THR A 53 -8.16 16.21 -6.96
N ARG A 54 -9.00 16.38 -5.94
CA ARG A 54 -10.43 16.03 -6.02
C ARG A 54 -11.29 17.06 -6.75
N ARG A 55 -11.01 18.36 -6.62
CA ARG A 55 -11.90 19.44 -7.06
C ARG A 55 -11.42 20.14 -8.32
N ARG A 56 -10.13 20.15 -8.57
CA ARG A 56 -9.50 20.87 -9.66
C ARG A 56 -8.40 20.06 -10.33
N PRO A 57 -8.76 18.90 -10.94
CA PRO A 57 -7.79 18.07 -11.66
C PRO A 57 -7.11 18.82 -12.82
N ASP A 58 -7.75 19.87 -13.34
CA ASP A 58 -7.18 20.79 -14.33
C ASP A 58 -5.98 21.59 -13.78
N ILE A 59 -5.96 21.91 -12.49
CA ILE A 59 -4.80 22.53 -11.85
C ILE A 59 -3.70 21.50 -11.65
N MET A 60 -4.08 20.30 -11.17
CA MET A 60 -3.13 19.22 -10.95
C MET A 60 -2.37 18.85 -12.24
N SER A 61 -3.03 18.87 -13.40
CA SER A 61 -2.40 18.57 -14.69
C SER A 61 -1.33 19.58 -15.15
N ARG A 62 -1.23 20.73 -14.49
CA ARG A 62 -0.23 21.77 -14.79
C ARG A 62 0.99 21.72 -13.86
N ILE A 63 0.95 20.85 -12.85
CA ILE A 63 2.04 20.74 -11.89
C ILE A 63 3.17 19.93 -12.53
N GLU A 64 4.37 20.52 -12.51
CA GLU A 64 5.57 19.83 -12.99
C GLU A 64 5.92 18.66 -12.08
N PRO A 65 6.01 17.41 -12.59
CA PRO A 65 6.24 16.21 -11.80
C PRO A 65 7.48 16.27 -10.89
N HIS A 66 8.54 16.96 -11.33
CA HIS A 66 9.80 17.06 -10.59
C HIS A 66 9.69 17.95 -9.33
N MET A 67 8.67 18.80 -9.22
CA MET A 67 8.40 19.63 -8.04
C MET A 67 7.71 18.84 -6.91
N LEU A 68 7.18 17.67 -7.20
CA LEU A 68 6.43 16.87 -6.25
C LEU A 68 7.39 15.96 -5.46
N SER A 69 7.39 16.10 -4.15
CA SER A 69 8.10 15.20 -3.25
C SER A 69 7.47 13.79 -3.25
N THR A 70 8.18 12.82 -2.71
CA THR A 70 7.62 11.45 -2.52
C THR A 70 6.34 11.49 -1.70
N ARG A 71 6.25 12.35 -0.69
CA ARG A 71 5.04 12.50 0.12
C ARG A 71 3.88 13.08 -0.67
N ASP A 72 4.13 14.04 -1.52
CA ASP A 72 3.10 14.64 -2.38
C ASP A 72 2.54 13.61 -3.35
N ARG A 73 3.42 12.78 -3.94
CA ARG A 73 3.01 11.66 -4.82
C ARG A 73 2.13 10.64 -4.08
N GLU A 74 2.42 10.35 -2.81
CA GLU A 74 1.60 9.46 -1.97
C GLU A 74 0.20 10.04 -1.74
N VAL A 75 0.09 11.33 -1.45
CA VAL A 75 -1.21 12.01 -1.29
C VAL A 75 -2.01 11.96 -2.60
N ILE A 76 -1.36 12.24 -3.72
CA ILE A 76 -1.97 12.20 -5.05
C ILE A 76 -2.43 10.78 -5.40
N ALA A 77 -1.60 9.77 -5.13
CA ALA A 77 -1.91 8.36 -5.37
C ALA A 77 -3.11 7.86 -4.56
N ALA A 78 -3.23 8.30 -3.29
CA ALA A 78 -4.37 8.00 -2.43
C ALA A 78 -5.70 8.55 -3.00
N HIS A 79 -5.64 9.46 -3.96
CA HIS A 79 -6.80 10.03 -4.65
C HIS A 79 -6.93 9.56 -6.11
N GLY A 80 -6.31 8.44 -6.45
CA GLY A 80 -6.48 7.77 -7.74
C GLY A 80 -5.76 8.42 -8.91
N LEU A 81 -4.62 9.09 -8.64
CA LEU A 81 -3.77 9.65 -9.68
C LEU A 81 -2.33 9.14 -9.54
N LEU A 82 -1.70 8.83 -10.65
CA LEU A 82 -0.29 8.48 -10.78
C LEU A 82 0.46 9.67 -11.39
N VAL A 83 1.53 10.08 -10.74
CA VAL A 83 2.46 11.08 -11.24
C VAL A 83 3.49 10.40 -12.15
N CYS A 84 3.45 10.69 -13.43
CA CYS A 84 4.41 10.25 -14.45
C CYS A 84 5.26 11.43 -14.91
N ASP A 85 6.35 11.16 -15.65
CA ASP A 85 7.21 12.23 -16.19
C ASP A 85 6.49 13.11 -17.21
N ASP A 86 5.51 12.55 -17.91
CA ASP A 86 4.67 13.22 -18.91
C ASP A 86 3.38 13.80 -18.33
N GLY A 87 3.18 13.78 -17.02
CA GLY A 87 2.02 14.34 -16.35
C GLY A 87 1.29 13.39 -15.40
N LEU A 88 -0.01 13.55 -15.27
CA LEU A 88 -0.85 12.75 -14.37
C LEU A 88 -1.70 11.75 -15.14
N ARG A 89 -1.76 10.52 -14.64
CA ARG A 89 -2.63 9.46 -15.17
C ARG A 89 -3.62 9.01 -14.11
N ARG A 90 -4.84 8.67 -14.51
CA ARG A 90 -5.82 8.07 -13.60
C ARG A 90 -5.41 6.67 -13.24
N VAL A 91 -5.61 6.31 -11.97
CA VAL A 91 -5.45 4.97 -11.43
C VAL A 91 -6.77 4.55 -10.79
N GLU A 92 -7.26 3.40 -11.18
CA GLU A 92 -8.37 2.73 -10.53
C GLU A 92 -7.82 1.61 -9.66
N ILE A 93 -8.17 1.63 -8.37
CA ILE A 93 -7.90 0.51 -7.45
C ILE A 93 -9.22 -0.18 -7.20
N ARG A 94 -9.28 -1.48 -7.50
CA ARG A 94 -10.50 -2.27 -7.42
C ARG A 94 -10.21 -3.75 -7.17
N ARG A 95 -11.25 -4.50 -6.86
CA ARG A 95 -11.17 -5.97 -6.85
C ARG A 95 -10.81 -6.48 -8.25
N ALA A 96 -9.93 -7.47 -8.31
CA ALA A 96 -9.57 -8.14 -9.55
C ALA A 96 -10.78 -8.93 -10.08
N ARG A 97 -10.85 -9.08 -11.40
CA ARG A 97 -11.86 -9.88 -12.10
C ARG A 97 -11.30 -11.27 -12.41
N GLU A 98 -12.17 -12.25 -12.57
CA GLU A 98 -11.77 -13.63 -12.86
C GLU A 98 -10.95 -13.75 -14.14
N GLU A 99 -11.30 -12.98 -15.18
CA GLU A 99 -10.60 -12.95 -16.46
C GLU A 99 -9.21 -12.30 -16.41
N GLU A 100 -8.82 -11.69 -15.30
CA GLU A 100 -7.53 -11.02 -15.15
C GLU A 100 -6.41 -11.93 -14.60
N ALA A 101 -6.67 -13.22 -14.42
CA ALA A 101 -5.68 -14.18 -13.88
C ALA A 101 -4.37 -14.19 -14.66
N GLU A 102 -4.41 -14.13 -15.99
CA GLU A 102 -3.23 -14.07 -16.86
C GLU A 102 -2.46 -12.76 -16.68
N ALA A 103 -3.14 -11.62 -16.72
CA ALA A 103 -2.52 -10.30 -16.55
C ALA A 103 -1.89 -10.12 -15.16
N ILE A 104 -2.53 -10.68 -14.10
CA ILE A 104 -1.96 -10.67 -12.75
C ILE A 104 -0.73 -11.59 -12.67
N SER A 105 -0.76 -12.76 -13.29
CA SER A 105 0.37 -13.68 -13.38
C SER A 105 1.58 -13.04 -14.07
N GLU A 106 1.36 -12.35 -15.19
CA GLU A 106 2.40 -11.61 -15.89
C GLU A 106 3.01 -10.51 -15.00
N LEU A 107 2.17 -9.71 -14.33
CA LEU A 107 2.64 -8.69 -13.39
C LEU A 107 3.41 -9.31 -12.22
N ALA A 108 2.92 -10.42 -11.67
CA ALA A 108 3.57 -11.14 -10.58
C ALA A 108 4.96 -11.66 -11.01
N SER A 109 5.07 -12.21 -12.21
CA SER A 109 6.31 -12.73 -12.76
C SER A 109 7.38 -11.63 -12.94
N ARG A 110 6.97 -10.40 -13.30
CA ARG A 110 7.87 -9.25 -13.42
C ARG A 110 8.29 -8.66 -12.08
N THR A 111 7.39 -8.69 -11.10
CA THR A 111 7.57 -7.97 -9.83
C THR A 111 8.16 -8.85 -8.73
N PHE A 112 7.93 -10.16 -8.75
CA PHE A 112 8.45 -11.09 -7.74
C PHE A 112 9.99 -11.06 -7.63
N PRO A 113 10.77 -11.08 -8.74
CA PRO A 113 12.24 -11.01 -8.64
C PRO A 113 12.77 -9.77 -7.93
N LEU A 114 12.02 -8.64 -7.96
CA LEU A 114 12.40 -7.39 -7.28
C LEU A 114 12.34 -7.49 -5.74
N ALA A 115 11.68 -8.52 -5.22
CA ALA A 115 11.53 -8.76 -3.78
C ALA A 115 12.40 -9.93 -3.29
N VAL A 116 12.95 -10.72 -4.19
CA VAL A 116 13.79 -11.88 -3.87
C VAL A 116 15.20 -11.39 -3.51
N PRO A 117 15.75 -11.77 -2.34
CA PRO A 117 17.12 -11.42 -1.98
C PRO A 117 18.14 -12.14 -2.89
N ASP A 118 19.27 -11.48 -3.16
CA ASP A 118 20.34 -11.98 -4.04
C ASP A 118 20.89 -13.36 -3.64
N MET A 119 20.73 -13.75 -2.39
CA MET A 119 21.17 -15.07 -1.88
C MET A 119 20.25 -16.22 -2.29
N ILE A 120 19.03 -15.95 -2.74
CA ILE A 120 18.11 -16.97 -3.25
C ILE A 120 18.55 -17.30 -4.70
N PRO A 121 18.86 -18.57 -5.02
CA PRO A 121 19.23 -18.94 -6.36
C PRO A 121 18.16 -18.53 -7.38
N SER A 122 18.60 -17.96 -8.51
CA SER A 122 17.69 -17.50 -9.57
C SER A 122 16.78 -18.61 -10.10
N GLU A 123 17.29 -19.85 -10.11
CA GLU A 123 16.53 -21.05 -10.50
C GLU A 123 15.36 -21.32 -9.54
N ALA A 124 15.56 -21.17 -8.23
CA ALA A 124 14.50 -21.34 -7.23
C ALA A 124 13.43 -20.24 -7.39
N ALA A 125 13.83 -19.01 -7.68
CA ALA A 125 12.89 -17.92 -7.96
C ALA A 125 12.09 -18.17 -9.24
N GLN A 126 12.73 -18.65 -10.32
CA GLN A 126 12.07 -19.01 -11.58
C GLN A 126 11.13 -20.19 -11.41
N ASP A 127 11.51 -21.20 -10.62
CA ASP A 127 10.65 -22.35 -10.33
C ASP A 127 9.40 -21.90 -9.56
N PHE A 128 9.56 -21.03 -8.57
CA PHE A 128 8.42 -20.46 -7.85
C PHE A 128 7.51 -19.63 -8.77
N ILE A 129 8.05 -18.84 -9.69
CA ILE A 129 7.25 -18.10 -10.69
C ILE A 129 6.44 -19.11 -11.51
N ARG A 130 7.09 -20.15 -12.03
CA ARG A 130 6.44 -21.15 -12.88
C ARG A 130 5.34 -21.94 -12.17
N THR A 131 5.53 -22.27 -10.89
CA THR A 131 4.62 -23.15 -10.14
C THR A 131 3.65 -22.41 -9.24
N GLY A 132 4.03 -21.27 -8.70
CA GLY A 132 3.28 -20.52 -7.67
C GLY A 132 2.67 -19.20 -8.15
N LEU A 133 3.07 -18.71 -9.34
CA LEU A 133 2.60 -17.42 -9.87
C LEU A 133 2.03 -17.55 -11.30
N ASN A 134 1.68 -18.76 -11.74
CA ASN A 134 1.10 -18.98 -13.07
C ASN A 134 -0.42 -18.62 -13.09
N PRO A 135 -1.02 -18.50 -14.30
CA PRO A 135 -2.43 -18.11 -14.45
C PRO A 135 -3.41 -19.04 -13.74
N GLU A 136 -3.16 -20.36 -13.72
CA GLU A 136 -4.04 -21.33 -13.08
C GLU A 136 -4.07 -21.16 -11.55
N VAL A 137 -2.95 -20.77 -10.96
CA VAL A 137 -2.86 -20.47 -9.52
C VAL A 137 -3.63 -19.19 -9.21
N PHE A 138 -3.49 -18.14 -10.03
CA PHE A 138 -4.27 -16.92 -9.84
C PHE A 138 -5.75 -17.13 -10.09
N ALA A 139 -6.15 -17.93 -11.07
CA ALA A 139 -7.56 -18.28 -11.28
C ALA A 139 -8.16 -18.96 -10.04
N LYS A 140 -7.41 -19.86 -9.38
CA LYS A 140 -7.85 -20.45 -8.11
C LYS A 140 -8.01 -19.42 -7.00
N TYR A 141 -7.07 -18.47 -6.85
CA TYR A 141 -7.19 -17.39 -5.86
C TYR A 141 -8.38 -16.47 -6.14
N LEU A 142 -8.67 -16.18 -7.41
CA LEU A 142 -9.81 -15.33 -7.79
C LEU A 142 -11.16 -16.01 -7.53
N ALA A 143 -11.22 -17.34 -7.62
CA ALA A 143 -12.41 -18.15 -7.34
C ALA A 143 -12.55 -18.50 -5.83
N ASP A 144 -11.51 -18.30 -5.02
CA ASP A 144 -11.55 -18.65 -3.59
C ASP A 144 -12.35 -17.61 -2.79
N GLU A 145 -13.40 -18.08 -2.10
CA GLU A 145 -14.23 -17.23 -1.23
C GLU A 145 -13.48 -16.65 -0.03
N GLN A 146 -12.34 -17.22 0.35
CA GLN A 146 -11.50 -16.71 1.44
C GLN A 146 -10.40 -15.78 0.95
N ALA A 147 -10.21 -15.63 -0.37
CA ALA A 147 -9.21 -14.75 -0.95
C ALA A 147 -9.82 -13.45 -1.50
N ARG A 148 -9.06 -12.37 -1.38
CA ARG A 148 -9.36 -11.07 -2.00
C ARG A 148 -8.15 -10.62 -2.78
N CYS A 149 -8.29 -10.50 -4.08
CA CYS A 149 -7.26 -9.92 -4.94
C CYS A 149 -7.70 -8.52 -5.37
N PHE A 150 -6.83 -7.53 -5.15
CA PHE A 150 -7.05 -6.16 -5.62
C PHE A 150 -5.96 -5.78 -6.61
N VAL A 151 -6.32 -4.96 -7.57
CA VAL A 151 -5.41 -4.47 -8.62
C VAL A 151 -5.48 -2.95 -8.71
N ALA A 152 -4.35 -2.34 -9.05
CA ALA A 152 -4.28 -0.96 -9.49
C ALA A 152 -4.08 -0.94 -11.01
N CYS A 153 -4.96 -0.21 -11.72
CA CYS A 153 -4.98 -0.14 -13.19
C CYS A 153 -4.74 1.30 -13.64
N SER A 154 -3.90 1.48 -14.64
CA SER A 154 -3.69 2.77 -15.29
C SER A 154 -3.54 2.59 -16.80
N GLY A 155 -4.26 3.37 -17.60
CA GLY A 155 -4.20 3.27 -19.06
C GLY A 155 -4.56 1.89 -19.62
N GLY A 156 -5.40 1.10 -18.91
CA GLY A 156 -5.78 -0.24 -19.31
C GLY A 156 -4.80 -1.36 -18.88
N SER A 157 -3.67 -1.01 -18.26
CA SER A 157 -2.68 -1.98 -17.77
C SER A 157 -2.72 -2.13 -16.26
N LEU A 158 -2.46 -3.35 -15.76
CA LEU A 158 -2.24 -3.61 -14.34
C LEU A 158 -0.83 -3.15 -13.94
N ILE A 159 -0.73 -2.30 -12.92
CA ILE A 159 0.52 -1.72 -12.43
C ILE A 159 0.88 -2.12 -11.00
N ALA A 160 -0.08 -2.65 -10.25
CA ALA A 160 0.14 -3.23 -8.93
C ALA A 160 -0.97 -4.22 -8.61
N TYR A 161 -0.67 -5.18 -7.71
CA TYR A 161 -1.67 -6.10 -7.19
C TYR A 161 -1.39 -6.47 -5.74
N SER A 162 -2.44 -6.84 -5.01
CA SER A 162 -2.39 -7.44 -3.69
C SER A 162 -3.26 -8.68 -3.60
N LEU A 163 -2.84 -9.64 -2.79
CA LEU A 163 -3.61 -10.83 -2.46
C LEU A 163 -3.66 -10.98 -0.95
N VAL A 164 -4.86 -11.03 -0.40
CA VAL A 164 -5.10 -11.20 1.03
C VAL A 164 -6.11 -12.33 1.24
N PHE A 165 -5.87 -13.15 2.27
CA PHE A 165 -6.80 -14.17 2.74
C PHE A 165 -7.49 -13.66 4.01
N LEU A 166 -8.79 -13.92 4.14
CA LEU A 166 -9.59 -13.48 5.30
C LEU A 166 -9.20 -14.16 6.61
N ASN A 167 -8.48 -15.29 6.53
CA ASN A 167 -7.97 -16.02 7.68
C ASN A 167 -6.45 -16.18 7.57
N ALA A 168 -5.75 -15.91 8.66
CA ALA A 168 -4.31 -16.17 8.72
C ALA A 168 -4.03 -17.68 8.73
N PRO A 169 -2.99 -18.15 7.99
CA PRO A 169 -2.57 -19.55 8.00
C PRO A 169 -2.26 -20.06 9.42
N ALA A 170 -2.53 -21.33 9.67
CA ALA A 170 -2.32 -21.95 10.99
C ALA A 170 -0.85 -21.97 11.45
N ASP A 171 0.08 -21.96 10.49
CA ASP A 171 1.53 -21.92 10.73
C ASP A 171 2.07 -20.51 10.99
N MET A 172 1.22 -19.47 10.89
CA MET A 172 1.61 -18.13 11.34
C MET A 172 1.82 -18.15 12.86
N PRO A 173 2.96 -17.60 13.34
CA PRO A 173 3.23 -17.57 14.77
C PRO A 173 2.14 -16.71 15.45
N ARG A 174 1.31 -17.38 16.22
CA ARG A 174 0.24 -16.77 17.03
C ARG A 174 0.79 -16.16 18.32
N GLY A 175 1.99 -15.72 18.24
CA GLY A 175 2.86 -14.96 19.11
C GLY A 175 2.54 -14.89 20.61
N ASN A 176 3.55 -15.20 21.42
CA ASN A 176 3.66 -14.82 22.83
C ASN A 176 4.04 -13.33 22.97
N GLY A 177 3.89 -12.55 21.89
CA GLY A 177 4.41 -11.21 21.77
C GLY A 177 3.39 -10.13 22.06
N LYS A 178 3.87 -8.90 21.97
CA LYS A 178 3.09 -7.68 22.15
C LYS A 178 1.86 -7.57 21.22
N TYR A 179 1.84 -8.34 20.12
CA TYR A 179 0.78 -8.35 19.12
C TYR A 179 0.37 -9.79 18.80
N PRO A 180 -0.39 -10.47 19.70
CA PRO A 180 -0.92 -11.80 19.44
C PRO A 180 -1.91 -11.72 18.26
N LEU A 181 -1.88 -12.73 17.38
CA LEU A 181 -2.88 -12.85 16.32
C LEU A 181 -4.17 -13.42 16.89
N ASP A 182 -5.28 -12.79 16.58
CA ASP A 182 -6.62 -13.30 16.87
C ASP A 182 -7.16 -14.18 15.73
N GLU A 183 -8.37 -14.70 15.91
CA GLU A 183 -9.03 -15.58 14.95
C GLU A 183 -9.52 -14.86 13.68
N HIS A 184 -9.65 -13.53 13.74
CA HIS A 184 -10.10 -12.69 12.63
C HIS A 184 -8.95 -11.96 11.93
N ALA A 185 -7.71 -12.40 12.15
CA ALA A 185 -6.55 -11.84 11.48
C ALA A 185 -6.54 -12.24 9.99
N ALA A 186 -6.58 -11.26 9.09
CA ALA A 186 -6.40 -11.48 7.65
C ALA A 186 -4.91 -11.59 7.30
N TYR A 187 -4.58 -12.41 6.30
CA TYR A 187 -3.20 -12.64 5.85
C TYR A 187 -2.93 -11.97 4.52
N LEU A 188 -2.12 -10.92 4.52
CA LEU A 188 -1.60 -10.31 3.29
C LEU A 188 -0.48 -11.19 2.71
N SER A 189 -0.83 -11.99 1.72
CA SER A 189 0.10 -12.92 1.07
C SER A 189 1.00 -12.23 0.04
N LYS A 190 0.44 -11.28 -0.73
CA LYS A 190 1.15 -10.60 -1.81
C LYS A 190 0.76 -9.11 -1.84
N CYS A 191 1.75 -8.24 -2.08
CA CYS A 191 1.54 -6.82 -2.36
C CYS A 191 2.73 -6.33 -3.19
N TYR A 192 2.53 -6.22 -4.49
CA TYR A 192 3.58 -5.91 -5.46
C TYR A 192 3.15 -4.79 -6.40
N ALA A 193 4.11 -3.98 -6.79
CA ALA A 193 3.93 -2.92 -7.78
C ALA A 193 5.05 -3.00 -8.84
N ASP A 194 4.72 -2.68 -10.07
CA ASP A 194 5.67 -2.63 -11.17
C ASP A 194 6.81 -1.65 -10.85
N LEU A 195 8.00 -1.89 -11.41
CA LEU A 195 9.18 -1.07 -11.19
C LEU A 195 8.93 0.39 -11.60
N ASP A 196 8.22 0.58 -12.71
CA ASP A 196 7.93 1.90 -13.28
C ASP A 196 7.07 2.79 -12.37
N VAL A 197 6.38 2.20 -11.37
CA VAL A 197 5.57 2.96 -10.41
C VAL A 197 6.18 2.98 -9.00
N HIS A 198 7.42 2.56 -8.84
CA HIS A 198 8.11 2.69 -7.55
C HIS A 198 8.29 4.16 -7.16
N GLY A 199 8.04 4.48 -5.91
CA GLY A 199 8.11 5.86 -5.39
C GLY A 199 6.91 6.75 -5.75
N SER A 200 5.95 6.24 -6.53
CA SER A 200 4.76 6.99 -6.92
C SER A 200 3.66 7.05 -5.85
N GLY A 201 3.75 6.22 -4.78
CA GLY A 201 2.70 6.08 -3.77
C GLY A 201 1.64 5.02 -4.07
N ILE A 202 1.59 4.47 -5.29
CA ILE A 202 0.55 3.49 -5.71
C ILE A 202 0.55 2.24 -4.85
N ALA A 203 1.71 1.69 -4.50
CA ALA A 203 1.78 0.52 -3.62
C ALA A 203 1.15 0.80 -2.24
N GLY A 204 1.35 2.02 -1.70
CA GLY A 204 0.72 2.45 -0.45
C GLY A 204 -0.79 2.60 -0.59
N ALA A 205 -1.26 3.24 -1.66
CA ALA A 205 -2.68 3.40 -1.93
C ALA A 205 -3.40 2.05 -2.09
N LEU A 206 -2.78 1.09 -2.81
CA LEU A 206 -3.28 -0.27 -2.95
C LEU A 206 -3.32 -1.00 -1.61
N LEU A 207 -2.26 -0.89 -0.79
CA LEU A 207 -2.21 -1.52 0.53
C LEU A 207 -3.32 -0.99 1.45
N GLU A 208 -3.51 0.33 1.53
CA GLU A 208 -4.57 0.91 2.36
C GLU A 208 -5.96 0.49 1.87
N HIS A 209 -6.20 0.51 0.55
CA HIS A 209 -7.45 0.01 -0.03
C HIS A 209 -7.70 -1.47 0.35
N THR A 210 -6.67 -2.31 0.28
CA THR A 210 -6.75 -3.73 0.65
C THR A 210 -7.12 -3.89 2.13
N ILE A 211 -6.46 -3.13 3.01
CA ILE A 211 -6.70 -3.15 4.45
C ILE A 211 -8.13 -2.71 4.77
N ASP A 212 -8.58 -1.61 4.17
CA ASP A 212 -9.93 -1.09 4.38
C ASP A 212 -11.00 -2.08 3.93
N ALA A 213 -10.78 -2.72 2.77
CA ALA A 213 -11.71 -3.72 2.25
C ALA A 213 -11.85 -4.93 3.18
N VAL A 214 -10.75 -5.51 3.67
CA VAL A 214 -10.84 -6.68 4.55
C VAL A 214 -11.35 -6.31 5.96
N ARG A 215 -11.10 -5.10 6.43
CA ARG A 215 -11.69 -4.59 7.67
C ARG A 215 -13.20 -4.45 7.58
N GLN A 216 -13.73 -4.01 6.44
CA GLN A 216 -15.18 -3.99 6.19
C GLN A 216 -15.79 -5.39 6.18
N GLU A 217 -14.99 -6.42 5.92
CA GLU A 217 -15.39 -7.83 5.99
C GLU A 217 -15.12 -8.46 7.38
N GLY A 218 -14.69 -7.66 8.38
CA GLY A 218 -14.56 -8.09 9.78
C GLY A 218 -13.15 -8.41 10.23
N ALA A 219 -12.11 -8.21 9.40
CA ALA A 219 -10.75 -8.41 9.83
C ALA A 219 -10.34 -7.39 10.90
N THR A 220 -9.90 -7.86 12.05
CA THR A 220 -9.44 -7.05 13.18
C THR A 220 -7.97 -6.71 13.07
N GLN A 221 -7.19 -7.61 12.47
CA GLN A 221 -5.74 -7.47 12.26
C GLN A 221 -5.37 -7.89 10.86
N ILE A 222 -4.29 -7.32 10.36
CA ILE A 222 -3.66 -7.78 9.11
C ILE A 222 -2.25 -8.25 9.42
N VAL A 223 -1.95 -9.50 9.09
CA VAL A 223 -0.63 -10.11 9.27
C VAL A 223 0.02 -10.38 7.93
N LEU A 224 1.33 -10.27 7.87
CA LEU A 224 2.15 -10.64 6.70
C LEU A 224 3.49 -11.25 7.12
N GLY A 225 4.12 -11.97 6.20
CA GLY A 225 5.52 -12.35 6.26
C GLY A 225 6.31 -11.62 5.19
N THR A 226 7.51 -11.17 5.50
CA THR A 226 8.47 -10.66 4.53
C THR A 226 9.87 -11.14 4.86
N HIS A 227 10.64 -11.47 3.84
CA HIS A 227 11.97 -12.03 4.03
C HIS A 227 12.84 -11.15 4.93
N ILE A 228 13.63 -11.77 5.83
CA ILE A 228 14.42 -11.04 6.85
C ILE A 228 15.39 -10.03 6.25
N TYR A 229 15.86 -10.24 5.04
CA TYR A 229 16.75 -9.33 4.31
C TYR A 229 16.02 -8.36 3.37
N ASN A 230 14.70 -8.45 3.25
CA ASN A 230 13.93 -7.46 2.48
C ASN A 230 13.64 -6.21 3.32
N GLU A 231 14.69 -5.43 3.60
CA GLU A 231 14.57 -4.21 4.40
C GLU A 231 13.67 -3.16 3.76
N ARG A 232 13.59 -3.13 2.43
CA ARG A 232 12.71 -2.20 1.70
C ARG A 232 11.25 -2.48 2.04
N ALA A 233 10.82 -3.73 1.95
CA ALA A 233 9.46 -4.12 2.33
C ALA A 233 9.19 -3.87 3.81
N GLN A 234 10.13 -4.20 4.70
CA GLN A 234 9.97 -3.95 6.13
C GLN A 234 9.83 -2.46 6.46
N ARG A 235 10.57 -1.57 5.77
CA ARG A 235 10.40 -0.10 5.92
C ARG A 235 9.04 0.36 5.39
N PHE A 236 8.63 -0.15 4.22
CA PHE A 236 7.33 0.13 3.62
C PHE A 236 6.19 -0.24 4.58
N TYR A 237 6.14 -1.46 5.08
CA TYR A 237 5.08 -1.90 5.99
C TYR A 237 5.09 -1.15 7.33
N ARG A 238 6.27 -0.83 7.89
CA ARG A 238 6.36 0.00 9.11
C ARG A 238 5.75 1.38 8.90
N LYS A 239 5.99 2.01 7.75
CA LYS A 239 5.39 3.29 7.38
C LYS A 239 3.85 3.21 7.37
N HIS A 240 3.31 2.07 6.99
CA HIS A 240 1.87 1.78 6.94
C HIS A 240 1.34 1.15 8.24
N GLY A 241 1.97 1.42 9.39
CA GLY A 241 1.45 1.05 10.71
C GLY A 241 1.72 -0.40 11.14
N PHE A 242 2.37 -1.22 10.31
CA PHE A 242 2.73 -2.59 10.71
C PHE A 242 3.84 -2.59 11.75
N LYS A 243 3.72 -3.49 12.71
CA LYS A 243 4.66 -3.72 13.81
C LYS A 243 5.24 -5.12 13.68
N LYS A 244 6.52 -5.28 14.04
CA LYS A 244 7.15 -6.59 14.09
C LYS A 244 6.51 -7.43 15.20
N ALA A 245 5.99 -8.61 14.85
CA ALA A 245 5.30 -9.53 15.74
C ALA A 245 6.10 -10.81 16.03
N GLY A 246 6.98 -11.22 15.11
CA GLY A 246 7.73 -12.45 15.28
C GLY A 246 8.60 -12.78 14.08
N ARG A 247 8.95 -14.07 13.98
CA ARG A 247 9.63 -14.66 12.84
C ARG A 247 8.92 -15.95 12.45
N ARG A 248 8.94 -16.30 11.17
CA ARG A 248 8.48 -17.57 10.62
C ARG A 248 9.62 -18.19 9.85
N HIS A 249 9.84 -19.50 10.05
CA HIS A 249 10.75 -20.29 9.24
C HIS A 249 9.92 -21.23 8.38
N PHE A 250 10.23 -21.31 7.12
CA PHE A 250 9.55 -22.21 6.20
C PHE A 250 10.51 -22.69 5.11
N ARG A 251 10.19 -23.82 4.48
CA ARG A 251 10.91 -24.28 3.29
C ARG A 251 10.31 -23.66 2.05
N LEU A 252 11.15 -23.00 1.27
CA LEU A 252 10.76 -22.49 -0.05
C LEU A 252 10.66 -23.65 -1.05
N ASN A 253 11.60 -24.60 -0.94
CA ASN A 253 11.64 -25.89 -1.65
C ASN A 253 12.49 -26.88 -0.84
N ASP A 254 12.75 -28.10 -1.37
CA ASP A 254 13.52 -29.14 -0.65
C ASP A 254 14.95 -28.75 -0.30
N GLN A 255 15.48 -27.66 -0.85
CA GLN A 255 16.88 -27.23 -0.70
C GLN A 255 17.06 -25.87 -0.03
N VAL A 256 15.99 -25.05 0.08
CA VAL A 256 16.10 -23.67 0.56
C VAL A 256 15.17 -23.43 1.74
N ASP A 257 15.79 -23.23 2.91
CA ASP A 257 15.10 -22.70 4.09
C ASP A 257 15.01 -21.19 4.01
N ALA A 258 13.84 -20.63 4.21
CA ALA A 258 13.59 -19.22 4.23
C ALA A 258 13.07 -18.76 5.59
N SER A 259 13.36 -17.50 5.91
CA SER A 259 12.92 -16.89 7.16
C SER A 259 12.26 -15.56 6.89
N ASP A 260 11.07 -15.40 7.44
CA ASP A 260 10.34 -14.13 7.38
C ASP A 260 10.35 -13.40 8.72
N VAL A 261 10.37 -12.09 8.64
CA VAL A 261 9.85 -11.22 9.70
C VAL A 261 8.35 -11.20 9.56
N VAL A 262 7.65 -11.65 10.60
CA VAL A 262 6.19 -11.51 10.68
C VAL A 262 5.86 -10.12 11.21
N MET A 263 4.99 -9.43 10.49
CA MET A 263 4.53 -8.10 10.84
C MET A 263 3.01 -8.07 10.94
N VAL A 264 2.49 -7.30 11.87
CA VAL A 264 1.05 -7.16 12.14
C VAL A 264 0.67 -5.69 12.16
N ARG A 265 -0.42 -5.34 11.51
CA ARG A 265 -1.12 -4.07 11.68
C ARG A 265 -2.34 -4.32 12.57
N PRO A 266 -2.33 -3.87 13.83
CA PRO A 266 -3.44 -4.03 14.75
C PRO A 266 -4.61 -3.12 14.38
N GLU A 267 -5.76 -3.37 15.02
CA GLU A 267 -6.93 -2.50 14.92
C GLU A 267 -6.62 -1.08 15.45
N GLY A 268 -7.16 -0.05 14.81
CA GLY A 268 -7.08 1.35 15.30
C GLY A 268 -5.75 2.05 15.02
N VAL A 269 -4.91 1.53 14.13
CA VAL A 269 -3.65 2.18 13.71
C VAL A 269 -3.73 2.65 12.26
#